data_3618af056cd079de4f02e077c00689cc
#
_entry.id   3618af056cd079de4f02e077c00689cc
#
_cell.length_a   1.000
_cell.length_b   1.000
_cell.length_c   1.000
_cell.angle_alpha   90.00
_cell.angle_beta   90.00
_cell.angle_gamma   90.00
#
_symmetry.space_group_name_H-M   'P 1'
#
loop_
_entity.id
_entity.type
_entity.pdbx_description
1 polymer ?
#
loop_
_entity_poly.entity_id
_entity_poly.type
_entity_poly.pdbx_seq_one_letter_code
_entity_poly.pdbx_strand_id
1 'polypeptide(L)'
;MKLNIHQIFEQISADIFVIKEQNQNSCTITRVRKFLPETTVIDSDTLYLIDSSYSFPPDFSFPAHMLFINQYPESVPSVFLSCSVLTTTDISIDSLLYTISDIIAEYQNWECQVLQCILKNSSLKNILQICTKMLKNPIAIFDMQQNLLMTAGHVPDISTKGELWNYVLSHGRSPDESEISPSLNSLLNNGRKPFFFQSDNRFHKIKRLIAPLYRNESIFGTLALSDVSAEFTPGEYLNVVQIQTFIEQAIQHTTEFAFSSKHMPWYIEQLIRGKEINQEVLFFNLARNGFIKEKKYFVWTFQKDSADGPSIKNFIPNISYLLNLEMIYNYSDQIVAVDQNLEHYHNLTLYKKMTNFLNQCHMYFGQSMCFENITELHTAFMQSQIALSQRKKEPGISFLEILPEYLVKTLFT
;
A
#
# COMPACT_ATOMS: atom_id res chain seq x y z
N MET A 1 -8.45 -17.60 13.62
CA MET A 1 -8.82 -16.17 13.46
C MET A 1 -9.61 -15.67 14.64
N LYS A 2 -9.46 -14.39 15.02
CA LYS A 2 -10.22 -13.73 16.10
C LYS A 2 -11.06 -12.64 15.47
N LEU A 3 -12.35 -12.67 15.69
CA LEU A 3 -13.30 -11.73 15.09
C LEU A 3 -13.79 -10.72 16.11
N ASN A 4 -14.11 -9.53 15.63
CA ASN A 4 -14.84 -8.54 16.39
C ASN A 4 -16.35 -8.75 16.19
N ILE A 5 -17.12 -8.25 17.13
CA ILE A 5 -18.58 -8.22 17.11
C ILE A 5 -19.11 -7.65 15.80
N HIS A 6 -18.59 -6.52 15.34
CA HIS A 6 -19.02 -5.85 14.11
C HIS A 6 -18.83 -6.71 12.84
N GLN A 7 -17.71 -7.46 12.76
CA GLN A 7 -17.47 -8.35 11.63
C GLN A 7 -18.49 -9.46 11.53
N ILE A 8 -19.04 -9.91 12.67
CA ILE A 8 -20.06 -10.95 12.71
C ILE A 8 -21.44 -10.35 12.40
N PHE A 9 -21.82 -9.27 13.07
CA PHE A 9 -23.20 -8.79 13.02
C PHE A 9 -23.57 -8.03 11.76
N GLU A 10 -22.61 -7.41 11.09
CA GLU A 10 -22.83 -6.78 9.79
C GLU A 10 -23.22 -7.78 8.67
N GLN A 11 -23.05 -9.08 8.92
CA GLN A 11 -23.44 -10.14 8.00
C GLN A 11 -24.77 -10.82 8.38
N ILE A 12 -25.35 -10.44 9.51
CA ILE A 12 -26.63 -10.99 9.98
C ILE A 12 -27.76 -10.07 9.53
N SER A 13 -28.82 -10.63 8.99
CA SER A 13 -29.99 -9.88 8.53
C SER A 13 -30.94 -9.42 9.66
N ALA A 14 -30.65 -9.78 10.91
CA ALA A 14 -31.46 -9.40 12.07
C ALA A 14 -30.98 -8.06 12.65
N ASP A 15 -31.94 -7.30 13.21
CA ASP A 15 -31.59 -6.08 13.95
C ASP A 15 -30.89 -6.46 15.25
N ILE A 16 -29.62 -6.06 15.36
CA ILE A 16 -28.79 -6.29 16.53
C ILE A 16 -28.39 -4.94 17.13
N PHE A 17 -28.73 -4.75 18.39
CA PHE A 17 -28.46 -3.53 19.13
C PHE A 17 -27.24 -3.73 20.04
N VAL A 18 -26.20 -2.92 19.85
CA VAL A 18 -25.04 -2.89 20.73
C VAL A 18 -25.35 -1.98 21.91
N ILE A 19 -25.50 -2.57 23.11
CA ILE A 19 -25.76 -1.84 24.35
C ILE A 19 -24.43 -1.31 24.89
N LYS A 20 -23.41 -2.13 24.89
CA LYS A 20 -22.07 -1.77 25.32
C LYS A 20 -21.03 -2.63 24.60
N GLU A 21 -19.95 -1.98 24.22
CA GLU A 21 -18.76 -2.64 23.66
C GLU A 21 -17.57 -2.46 24.59
N GLN A 22 -16.95 -3.57 24.99
CA GLN A 22 -15.73 -3.54 25.77
C GLN A 22 -14.54 -3.30 24.84
N ASN A 23 -13.91 -2.14 24.93
CA ASN A 23 -12.71 -1.71 24.20
C ASN A 23 -12.62 -2.20 22.73
N GLN A 24 -12.81 -1.32 21.79
CA GLN A 24 -12.81 -1.57 20.34
C GLN A 24 -11.63 -2.37 19.78
N ASN A 25 -10.56 -2.56 20.53
CA ASN A 25 -9.33 -3.24 20.11
C ASN A 25 -9.25 -4.71 20.56
N SER A 26 -10.19 -5.24 21.33
CA SER A 26 -10.18 -6.63 21.77
C SER A 26 -11.02 -7.52 20.86
N CYS A 27 -10.56 -7.74 19.64
CA CYS A 27 -11.10 -8.78 18.75
C CYS A 27 -10.78 -10.15 19.36
N THR A 28 -11.78 -10.86 19.83
CA THR A 28 -11.51 -12.09 20.58
C THR A 28 -12.49 -13.22 20.31
N ILE A 29 -13.51 -13.02 19.49
CA ILE A 29 -14.51 -14.07 19.25
C ILE A 29 -13.96 -15.09 18.26
N THR A 30 -13.84 -16.33 18.72
CA THR A 30 -13.43 -17.47 17.90
C THR A 30 -14.52 -18.53 17.80
N ARG A 31 -15.53 -18.47 18.69
CA ARG A 31 -16.61 -19.42 18.83
C ARG A 31 -17.90 -18.75 19.27
N VAL A 32 -19.02 -19.42 18.99
CA VAL A 32 -20.32 -19.07 19.53
C VAL A 32 -20.92 -20.28 20.25
N ARG A 33 -21.59 -20.06 21.37
CA ARG A 33 -22.25 -21.10 22.15
C ARG A 33 -23.55 -20.58 22.76
N LYS A 34 -24.51 -21.48 22.91
CA LYS A 34 -25.69 -21.24 23.75
C LYS A 34 -25.24 -21.27 25.22
N PHE A 35 -25.63 -20.25 25.97
CA PHE A 35 -25.38 -20.23 27.39
C PHE A 35 -26.38 -21.22 28.09
N LEU A 36 -25.85 -22.14 28.91
CA LEU A 36 -26.61 -23.12 29.63
C LEU A 36 -26.42 -22.90 31.14
N PRO A 37 -27.43 -23.21 31.98
CA PRO A 37 -27.35 -23.07 33.45
C PRO A 37 -26.17 -23.83 34.05
N GLU A 38 -25.77 -24.92 33.43
CA GLU A 38 -24.66 -25.81 33.88
C GLU A 38 -23.28 -25.36 33.41
N THR A 39 -23.21 -24.22 32.71
CA THR A 39 -21.92 -23.71 32.19
C THR A 39 -21.01 -23.31 33.36
N THR A 40 -20.04 -24.17 33.68
CA THR A 40 -19.10 -23.98 34.79
C THR A 40 -17.81 -23.29 34.35
N VAL A 41 -17.48 -23.33 33.06
CA VAL A 41 -16.26 -22.74 32.49
C VAL A 41 -16.68 -21.72 31.43
N ILE A 42 -16.24 -20.49 31.60
CA ILE A 42 -16.50 -19.36 30.70
C ILE A 42 -15.23 -19.03 29.94
N ASP A 43 -15.29 -19.19 28.62
CA ASP A 43 -14.21 -18.86 27.71
C ASP A 43 -14.29 -17.37 27.30
N SER A 44 -13.22 -16.64 27.43
CA SER A 44 -13.15 -15.20 27.09
C SER A 44 -13.25 -14.91 25.58
N ASP A 45 -13.05 -15.92 24.74
CA ASP A 45 -13.09 -15.82 23.28
C ASP A 45 -14.37 -16.42 22.67
N THR A 46 -15.39 -16.62 23.50
CA THR A 46 -16.68 -17.21 23.09
C THR A 46 -17.79 -16.17 23.20
N LEU A 47 -18.59 -16.03 22.14
CA LEU A 47 -19.83 -15.28 22.19
C LEU A 47 -20.94 -16.22 22.73
N TYR A 48 -21.52 -15.83 23.85
CA TYR A 48 -22.61 -16.59 24.47
C TYR A 48 -23.97 -16.03 24.06
N LEU A 49 -24.82 -16.89 23.52
CA LEU A 49 -26.21 -16.58 23.19
C LEU A 49 -27.08 -16.90 24.42
N ILE A 50 -27.82 -15.92 24.91
CA ILE A 50 -28.56 -15.99 26.18
C ILE A 50 -30.03 -15.81 25.89
N ASP A 51 -30.84 -16.77 26.34
CA ASP A 51 -32.28 -16.68 26.27
C ASP A 51 -32.80 -15.66 27.28
N SER A 52 -33.85 -14.90 26.93
CA SER A 52 -34.48 -13.89 27.78
C SER A 52 -35.05 -14.45 29.09
N SER A 53 -35.36 -15.74 29.13
CA SER A 53 -35.90 -16.42 30.30
C SER A 53 -34.83 -16.77 31.35
N TYR A 54 -33.54 -16.58 31.05
CA TYR A 54 -32.47 -17.02 31.95
C TYR A 54 -32.25 -16.03 33.12
N SER A 55 -32.23 -16.59 34.35
CA SER A 55 -31.92 -15.85 35.58
C SER A 55 -30.53 -16.20 36.08
N PHE A 56 -29.66 -15.20 36.21
CA PHE A 56 -28.26 -15.39 36.65
C PHE A 56 -28.19 -15.50 38.17
N PRO A 57 -27.33 -16.39 38.72
CA PRO A 57 -27.01 -16.41 40.14
C PRO A 57 -26.31 -15.09 40.56
N PRO A 58 -26.45 -14.66 41.85
CA PRO A 58 -25.89 -13.40 42.35
C PRO A 58 -24.35 -13.29 42.19
N ASP A 59 -23.64 -14.42 42.31
CA ASP A 59 -22.17 -14.50 42.28
C ASP A 59 -21.63 -14.94 40.93
N PHE A 60 -22.40 -14.78 39.86
CA PHE A 60 -22.03 -15.24 38.54
C PHE A 60 -20.95 -14.35 37.90
N SER A 61 -19.88 -14.97 37.39
CA SER A 61 -18.86 -14.30 36.57
C SER A 61 -19.31 -14.24 35.11
N PHE A 62 -19.50 -13.03 34.60
CA PHE A 62 -20.02 -12.82 33.26
C PHE A 62 -18.99 -13.14 32.18
N PRO A 63 -19.42 -13.77 31.06
CA PRO A 63 -18.58 -13.95 29.90
C PRO A 63 -18.20 -12.62 29.26
N ALA A 64 -17.09 -12.61 28.50
CA ALA A 64 -16.59 -11.39 27.85
C ALA A 64 -17.55 -10.85 26.77
N HIS A 65 -18.33 -11.74 26.11
CA HIS A 65 -19.23 -11.39 25.03
C HIS A 65 -20.57 -12.08 25.22
N MET A 66 -21.66 -11.30 25.25
CA MET A 66 -23.01 -11.79 25.46
C MET A 66 -23.97 -11.20 24.43
N LEU A 67 -24.83 -12.02 23.88
CA LEU A 67 -25.95 -11.62 23.04
C LEU A 67 -27.25 -12.13 23.65
N PHE A 68 -28.07 -11.21 24.14
CA PHE A 68 -29.40 -11.48 24.65
C PHE A 68 -30.39 -11.60 23.47
N ILE A 69 -31.19 -12.66 23.48
CA ILE A 69 -32.13 -12.96 22.39
C ILE A 69 -33.55 -12.64 22.85
N ASN A 70 -34.31 -12.04 21.94
CA ASN A 70 -35.70 -11.61 22.19
C ASN A 70 -35.82 -10.63 23.36
N GLN A 71 -34.86 -9.69 23.46
CA GLN A 71 -34.87 -8.62 24.45
C GLN A 71 -34.66 -7.26 23.80
N TYR A 72 -35.40 -6.27 24.34
CA TYR A 72 -35.18 -4.87 23.96
C TYR A 72 -33.98 -4.27 24.73
N PRO A 73 -33.27 -3.26 24.18
CA PRO A 73 -32.13 -2.66 24.82
C PRO A 73 -32.37 -2.17 26.27
N GLU A 74 -33.53 -1.60 26.54
CA GLU A 74 -33.90 -1.07 27.86
C GLU A 74 -34.15 -2.18 28.90
N SER A 75 -34.38 -3.40 28.48
CA SER A 75 -34.67 -4.53 29.36
C SER A 75 -33.41 -5.26 29.86
N VAL A 76 -32.26 -4.98 29.26
CA VAL A 76 -31.01 -5.62 29.67
C VAL A 76 -30.44 -4.96 30.93
N PRO A 77 -30.22 -5.73 32.03
CA PRO A 77 -29.77 -5.19 33.28
C PRO A 77 -28.40 -4.49 33.18
N SER A 78 -28.27 -3.34 33.84
CA SER A 78 -27.04 -2.53 33.85
C SER A 78 -25.85 -3.20 34.54
N VAL A 79 -26.08 -4.29 35.26
CA VAL A 79 -25.05 -5.07 35.98
C VAL A 79 -24.02 -5.71 35.02
N PHE A 80 -24.32 -5.87 33.73
CA PHE A 80 -23.44 -6.44 32.73
C PHE A 80 -22.38 -5.47 32.16
N LEU A 81 -22.03 -4.43 32.89
CA LEU A 81 -21.15 -3.36 32.43
C LEU A 81 -19.68 -3.78 32.20
N SER A 82 -19.28 -4.98 32.61
CA SER A 82 -17.89 -5.48 32.46
C SER A 82 -17.63 -6.24 31.15
N CYS A 83 -18.64 -6.46 30.32
CA CYS A 83 -18.55 -7.27 29.09
C CYS A 83 -19.20 -6.55 27.89
N SER A 84 -18.95 -7.06 26.69
CA SER A 84 -19.69 -6.63 25.51
C SER A 84 -21.10 -7.21 25.55
N VAL A 85 -22.11 -6.35 25.53
CA VAL A 85 -23.51 -6.71 25.66
C VAL A 85 -24.28 -6.27 24.43
N LEU A 86 -25.00 -7.21 23.86
CA LEU A 86 -25.84 -7.01 22.70
C LEU A 86 -27.22 -7.59 22.95
N THR A 87 -28.18 -7.15 22.18
CA THR A 87 -29.55 -7.70 22.21
C THR A 87 -30.12 -7.75 20.79
N THR A 88 -31.07 -8.67 20.59
CA THR A 88 -31.83 -8.76 19.36
C THR A 88 -33.28 -9.19 19.68
N THR A 89 -34.18 -8.95 18.74
CA THR A 89 -35.61 -9.31 18.85
C THR A 89 -36.03 -10.26 17.73
N ASP A 90 -37.08 -11.01 17.96
CA ASP A 90 -37.80 -11.79 16.94
C ASP A 90 -36.96 -12.81 16.15
N ILE A 91 -35.99 -13.43 16.81
CA ILE A 91 -35.12 -14.44 16.19
C ILE A 91 -35.02 -15.70 17.08
N SER A 92 -34.91 -16.85 16.44
CA SER A 92 -34.67 -18.12 17.13
C SER A 92 -33.18 -18.23 17.53
N ILE A 93 -32.90 -18.65 18.78
CA ILE A 93 -31.56 -18.88 19.28
C ILE A 93 -30.78 -19.89 18.43
N ASP A 94 -31.46 -20.96 18.00
CA ASP A 94 -30.81 -22.00 17.21
C ASP A 94 -30.50 -21.50 15.79
N SER A 95 -31.39 -20.73 15.16
CA SER A 95 -31.12 -20.10 13.88
C SER A 95 -29.90 -19.15 13.97
N LEU A 96 -29.85 -18.33 15.02
CA LEU A 96 -28.78 -17.39 15.22
C LEU A 96 -27.46 -18.10 15.52
N LEU A 97 -27.50 -19.20 16.30
CA LEU A 97 -26.34 -20.04 16.57
C LEU A 97 -25.72 -20.60 15.28
N TYR A 98 -26.55 -21.14 14.39
CA TYR A 98 -26.09 -21.63 13.09
C TYR A 98 -25.52 -20.52 12.24
N THR A 99 -26.23 -19.42 12.07
CA THR A 99 -25.79 -18.27 11.25
C THR A 99 -24.43 -17.74 11.72
N ILE A 100 -24.26 -17.52 13.02
CA ILE A 100 -22.99 -17.01 13.58
C ILE A 100 -21.87 -18.05 13.43
N SER A 101 -22.18 -19.33 13.62
CA SER A 101 -21.20 -20.41 13.43
C SER A 101 -20.70 -20.45 11.97
N ASP A 102 -21.62 -20.31 11.01
CA ASP A 102 -21.28 -20.29 9.59
C ASP A 102 -20.42 -19.07 9.24
N ILE A 103 -20.75 -17.87 9.75
CA ILE A 103 -19.95 -16.67 9.57
C ILE A 103 -18.54 -16.88 10.11
N ILE A 104 -18.39 -17.40 11.32
CA ILE A 104 -17.06 -17.67 11.92
C ILE A 104 -16.28 -18.67 11.05
N ALA A 105 -16.94 -19.75 10.59
CA ALA A 105 -16.33 -20.73 9.72
C ALA A 105 -15.89 -20.15 8.36
N GLU A 106 -16.70 -19.26 7.78
CA GLU A 106 -16.38 -18.55 6.53
C GLU A 106 -15.13 -17.69 6.68
N TYR A 107 -15.03 -16.90 7.74
CA TYR A 107 -13.85 -16.10 8.04
C TYR A 107 -12.60 -16.96 8.29
N GLN A 108 -12.73 -18.08 9.01
CA GLN A 108 -11.60 -19.01 9.23
C GLN A 108 -11.12 -19.64 7.92
N ASN A 109 -12.05 -20.03 7.05
CA ASN A 109 -11.74 -20.57 5.73
C ASN A 109 -11.06 -19.52 4.84
N TRP A 110 -11.56 -18.28 4.86
CA TRP A 110 -10.95 -17.17 4.14
C TRP A 110 -9.50 -16.90 4.60
N GLU A 111 -9.26 -16.83 5.91
CA GLU A 111 -7.91 -16.70 6.48
C GLU A 111 -6.99 -17.83 6.01
N CYS A 112 -7.47 -19.09 6.09
CA CYS A 112 -6.74 -20.25 5.60
C CYS A 112 -6.38 -20.13 4.11
N GLN A 113 -7.31 -19.71 3.25
CA GLN A 113 -7.06 -19.53 1.83
C GLN A 113 -5.99 -18.46 1.57
N VAL A 114 -6.04 -17.32 2.26
CA VAL A 114 -5.04 -16.24 2.13
C VAL A 114 -3.66 -16.74 2.57
N LEU A 115 -3.57 -17.36 3.76
CA LEU A 115 -2.31 -17.87 4.29
C LEU A 115 -1.70 -18.97 3.40
N GLN A 116 -2.53 -19.86 2.84
CA GLN A 116 -2.06 -20.87 1.88
C GLN A 116 -1.48 -20.23 0.61
N CYS A 117 -2.08 -19.15 0.12
CA CYS A 117 -1.54 -18.41 -1.03
C CYS A 117 -0.21 -17.74 -0.69
N ILE A 118 -0.07 -17.16 0.49
CA ILE A 118 1.19 -16.55 0.97
C ILE A 118 2.29 -17.63 1.06
N LEU A 119 2.00 -18.77 1.71
CA LEU A 119 2.95 -19.87 1.86
C LEU A 119 3.39 -20.50 0.52
N LYS A 120 2.49 -20.51 -0.47
CA LYS A 120 2.79 -21.00 -1.83
C LYS A 120 3.46 -19.93 -2.72
N ASN A 121 3.78 -18.75 -2.18
CA ASN A 121 4.29 -17.60 -2.94
C ASN A 121 3.41 -17.27 -4.16
N SER A 122 2.08 -17.34 -4.00
CA SER A 122 1.14 -16.92 -5.05
C SER A 122 1.31 -15.44 -5.35
N SER A 123 0.94 -15.03 -6.58
CA SER A 123 0.99 -13.61 -6.95
C SER A 123 0.16 -12.76 -6.00
N LEU A 124 0.63 -11.55 -5.71
CA LEU A 124 -0.10 -10.62 -4.84
C LEU A 124 -1.50 -10.30 -5.40
N LYS A 125 -1.66 -10.31 -6.72
CA LYS A 125 -2.96 -10.16 -7.38
C LYS A 125 -3.94 -11.25 -6.96
N ASN A 126 -3.51 -12.50 -6.90
CA ASN A 126 -4.36 -13.61 -6.46
C ASN A 126 -4.72 -13.48 -4.97
N ILE A 127 -3.76 -13.09 -4.13
CA ILE A 127 -3.99 -12.84 -2.71
C ILE A 127 -5.03 -11.73 -2.55
N LEU A 128 -4.86 -10.62 -3.26
CA LEU A 128 -5.78 -9.48 -3.21
C LEU A 128 -7.20 -9.86 -3.66
N GLN A 129 -7.33 -10.69 -4.70
CA GLN A 129 -8.63 -11.20 -5.16
C GLN A 129 -9.35 -12.04 -4.09
N ILE A 130 -8.60 -12.85 -3.32
CA ILE A 130 -9.20 -13.60 -2.21
C ILE A 130 -9.60 -12.64 -1.08
N CYS A 131 -8.79 -11.62 -0.80
CA CYS A 131 -9.09 -10.61 0.21
C CYS A 131 -10.39 -9.86 -0.06
N THR A 132 -10.74 -9.60 -1.33
CA THR A 132 -11.99 -8.88 -1.69
C THR A 132 -13.26 -9.63 -1.34
N LYS A 133 -13.22 -10.93 -1.05
CA LYS A 133 -14.42 -11.69 -0.63
C LYS A 133 -15.04 -11.17 0.67
N MET A 134 -14.24 -10.54 1.54
CA MET A 134 -14.68 -9.97 2.81
C MET A 134 -14.89 -8.46 2.76
N LEU A 135 -14.89 -7.88 1.55
CA LEU A 135 -15.08 -6.45 1.33
C LEU A 135 -16.29 -6.19 0.46
N LYS A 136 -17.02 -5.13 0.77
CA LYS A 136 -18.12 -4.62 -0.06
C LYS A 136 -17.61 -3.68 -1.13
N ASN A 137 -16.46 -3.05 -0.90
CA ASN A 137 -15.87 -2.04 -1.74
C ASN A 137 -14.63 -2.56 -2.48
N PRO A 138 -14.36 -2.05 -3.69
CA PRO A 138 -13.14 -2.40 -4.41
C PRO A 138 -11.89 -1.86 -3.71
N ILE A 139 -10.78 -2.55 -3.93
CA ILE A 139 -9.50 -2.30 -3.28
C ILE A 139 -8.41 -2.02 -4.32
N ALA A 140 -7.52 -1.09 -4.01
CA ALA A 140 -6.34 -0.78 -4.80
C ALA A 140 -5.09 -0.73 -3.93
N ILE A 141 -3.96 -1.10 -4.52
CA ILE A 141 -2.64 -0.89 -3.92
C ILE A 141 -1.91 0.14 -4.77
N PHE A 142 -1.39 1.16 -4.11
CA PHE A 142 -0.58 2.21 -4.71
C PHE A 142 0.84 2.17 -4.13
N ASP A 143 1.81 2.56 -4.93
CA ASP A 143 3.16 2.85 -4.43
C ASP A 143 3.21 4.18 -3.67
N MET A 144 4.39 4.54 -3.17
CA MET A 144 4.59 5.81 -2.45
C MET A 144 4.45 7.04 -3.33
N GLN A 145 4.47 6.88 -4.65
CA GLN A 145 4.27 7.92 -5.64
C GLN A 145 2.81 7.99 -6.12
N GLN A 146 1.93 7.22 -5.46
CA GLN A 146 0.51 7.11 -5.82
C GLN A 146 0.26 6.53 -7.21
N ASN A 147 1.22 5.78 -7.78
CA ASN A 147 0.97 4.99 -8.96
C ASN A 147 0.22 3.72 -8.57
N LEU A 148 -0.74 3.34 -9.39
CA LEU A 148 -1.52 2.13 -9.21
C LEU A 148 -0.65 0.90 -9.47
N LEU A 149 -0.46 0.06 -8.46
CA LEU A 149 0.21 -1.22 -8.61
C LEU A 149 -0.76 -2.31 -9.02
N MET A 150 -1.91 -2.38 -8.36
CA MET A 150 -2.96 -3.34 -8.67
C MET A 150 -4.31 -2.98 -8.07
N THR A 151 -5.37 -3.61 -8.59
CA THR A 151 -6.74 -3.53 -8.08
C THR A 151 -7.38 -4.90 -8.00
N ALA A 152 -8.37 -5.02 -7.13
CA ALA A 152 -9.28 -6.16 -7.08
C ALA A 152 -10.66 -5.73 -6.56
N GLY A 153 -11.67 -6.57 -6.79
CA GLY A 153 -13.06 -6.29 -6.45
C GLY A 153 -13.86 -5.72 -7.63
N HIS A 154 -15.18 -5.74 -7.47
CA HIS A 154 -16.10 -5.25 -8.49
C HIS A 154 -16.31 -3.74 -8.34
N VAL A 155 -16.18 -3.02 -9.44
CA VAL A 155 -16.52 -1.58 -9.53
C VAL A 155 -17.86 -1.47 -10.25
N PRO A 156 -18.90 -0.87 -9.63
CA PRO A 156 -20.18 -0.68 -10.28
C PRO A 156 -20.02 0.23 -11.51
N ASP A 157 -20.58 -0.18 -12.63
CA ASP A 157 -20.35 0.43 -13.94
C ASP A 157 -20.82 1.88 -14.08
N ILE A 158 -21.76 2.38 -13.27
CA ILE A 158 -22.29 3.73 -13.45
C ILE A 158 -22.77 4.30 -12.10
N SER A 159 -21.87 4.93 -11.37
CA SER A 159 -22.26 5.86 -10.33
C SER A 159 -21.35 7.10 -10.38
N THR A 160 -21.85 8.25 -9.91
CA THR A 160 -21.01 9.44 -9.67
C THR A 160 -19.81 9.13 -8.78
N LYS A 161 -19.91 8.10 -7.94
CA LYS A 161 -18.82 7.57 -7.12
C LYS A 161 -17.81 6.71 -7.93
N GLY A 162 -18.20 6.14 -9.06
CA GLY A 162 -17.32 5.39 -9.96
C GLY A 162 -16.30 6.25 -10.73
N GLU A 163 -16.49 7.56 -10.80
CA GLU A 163 -15.58 8.48 -11.51
C GLU A 163 -14.14 8.41 -10.98
N LEU A 164 -13.96 8.29 -9.68
CA LEU A 164 -12.62 8.15 -9.08
C LEU A 164 -11.92 6.87 -9.58
N TRP A 165 -12.64 5.75 -9.59
CA TRP A 165 -12.08 4.47 -10.05
C TRP A 165 -11.79 4.50 -11.54
N ASN A 166 -12.67 5.07 -12.36
CA ASN A 166 -12.43 5.25 -13.79
C ASN A 166 -11.19 6.12 -14.04
N TYR A 167 -11.01 7.17 -13.23
CA TYR A 167 -9.80 7.99 -13.29
C TYR A 167 -8.56 7.17 -12.94
N VAL A 168 -8.58 6.45 -11.81
CA VAL A 168 -7.46 5.62 -11.35
C VAL A 168 -7.10 4.56 -12.38
N LEU A 169 -8.08 3.86 -12.94
CA LEU A 169 -7.84 2.81 -13.94
C LEU A 169 -7.31 3.38 -15.26
N SER A 170 -7.81 4.53 -15.71
CA SER A 170 -7.40 5.13 -16.99
C SER A 170 -6.05 5.83 -16.93
N HIS A 171 -5.67 6.40 -15.76
CA HIS A 171 -4.43 7.15 -15.59
C HIS A 171 -3.32 6.34 -14.88
N GLY A 172 -3.67 5.17 -14.32
CA GLY A 172 -2.72 4.35 -13.57
C GLY A 172 -2.20 5.00 -12.29
N ARG A 173 -2.94 5.96 -11.72
CA ARG A 173 -2.52 6.72 -10.53
C ARG A 173 -3.70 7.33 -9.79
N SER A 174 -3.47 7.70 -8.53
CA SER A 174 -4.41 8.52 -7.75
C SER A 174 -4.55 9.94 -8.37
N PRO A 175 -5.74 10.56 -8.32
CA PRO A 175 -5.98 11.85 -9.00
C PRO A 175 -5.24 13.05 -8.39
N ASP A 176 -4.71 12.95 -7.18
CA ASP A 176 -4.29 14.10 -6.40
C ASP A 176 -2.83 14.07 -6.00
N GLU A 177 -1.98 14.65 -6.85
CA GLU A 177 -0.58 14.89 -6.53
C GLU A 177 -0.38 16.03 -5.53
N SER A 178 -1.21 17.08 -5.59
CA SER A 178 -1.12 18.24 -4.71
C SER A 178 -1.60 17.97 -3.29
N GLU A 179 -2.42 16.93 -3.10
CA GLU A 179 -3.00 16.55 -1.80
C GLU A 179 -2.26 15.38 -1.10
N ILE A 180 -1.23 14.81 -1.74
CA ILE A 180 -0.41 13.75 -1.15
C ILE A 180 0.24 14.24 0.15
N SER A 181 0.61 15.52 0.23
CA SER A 181 1.30 16.08 1.40
C SER A 181 0.48 15.99 2.70
N PRO A 182 -0.81 16.41 2.74
CA PRO A 182 -1.65 16.22 3.93
C PRO A 182 -1.94 14.74 4.22
N SER A 183 -2.21 13.94 3.18
CA SER A 183 -2.45 12.50 3.34
C SER A 183 -1.20 11.77 3.84
N LEU A 184 -0.03 12.12 3.35
CA LEU A 184 1.24 11.57 3.77
C LEU A 184 1.56 11.94 5.23
N ASN A 185 1.29 13.17 5.64
CA ASN A 185 1.41 13.61 7.03
C ASN A 185 0.43 12.86 7.95
N SER A 186 -0.80 12.60 7.46
CA SER A 186 -1.77 11.77 8.18
C SER A 186 -1.31 10.33 8.32
N LEU A 187 -0.69 9.75 7.27
CA LEU A 187 -0.07 8.42 7.32
C LEU A 187 1.01 8.34 8.40
N LEU A 188 1.86 9.35 8.47
CA LEU A 188 2.95 9.40 9.46
C LEU A 188 2.44 9.57 10.89
N ASN A 189 1.42 10.40 11.06
CA ASN A 189 0.84 10.70 12.39
C ASN A 189 -0.04 9.56 12.92
N ASN A 190 -0.70 8.80 12.05
CA ASN A 190 -1.57 7.68 12.42
C ASN A 190 -0.81 6.35 12.61
N GLY A 191 0.49 6.32 12.32
CA GLY A 191 1.30 5.12 12.43
C GLY A 191 0.82 4.03 11.46
N ARG A 192 0.72 2.77 11.94
CA ARG A 192 0.32 1.62 11.10
C ARG A 192 -1.19 1.43 10.95
N LYS A 193 -2.02 2.25 11.57
CA LYS A 193 -3.49 2.06 11.55
C LYS A 193 -4.10 2.62 10.27
N PRO A 194 -5.10 1.95 9.68
CA PRO A 194 -5.91 2.53 8.63
C PRO A 194 -6.60 3.81 9.10
N PHE A 195 -6.85 4.73 8.19
CA PHE A 195 -7.55 5.98 8.48
C PHE A 195 -8.47 6.38 7.34
N PHE A 196 -9.51 7.14 7.68
CA PHE A 196 -10.41 7.68 6.69
C PHE A 196 -9.85 8.98 6.11
N PHE A 197 -9.95 9.09 4.81
CA PHE A 197 -9.54 10.26 4.04
C PHE A 197 -10.69 10.70 3.13
N GLN A 198 -10.90 11.98 3.06
CA GLN A 198 -11.84 12.61 2.14
C GLN A 198 -11.14 13.81 1.49
N SER A 199 -11.15 13.84 0.17
CA SER A 199 -10.48 14.90 -0.59
C SER A 199 -11.36 16.14 -0.70
N ASP A 200 -10.74 17.32 -0.77
CA ASP A 200 -11.46 18.58 -1.00
C ASP A 200 -11.65 18.92 -2.50
N ASN A 201 -11.14 18.06 -3.38
CA ASN A 201 -11.26 18.26 -4.83
C ASN A 201 -12.59 17.76 -5.42
N ARG A 202 -12.66 17.62 -6.75
CA ARG A 202 -13.85 17.11 -7.48
C ARG A 202 -14.36 15.76 -6.99
N PHE A 203 -13.52 14.95 -6.30
CA PHE A 203 -13.89 13.67 -5.69
C PHE A 203 -14.26 13.78 -4.21
N HIS A 204 -14.57 14.99 -3.71
CA HIS A 204 -14.89 15.27 -2.31
C HIS A 204 -16.04 14.45 -1.73
N LYS A 205 -16.93 13.92 -2.58
CA LYS A 205 -18.05 13.06 -2.15
C LYS A 205 -17.66 11.62 -1.87
N ILE A 206 -16.41 11.22 -2.22
CA ILE A 206 -15.95 9.85 -2.08
C ILE A 206 -15.08 9.76 -0.84
N LYS A 207 -15.56 9.02 0.14
CA LYS A 207 -14.78 8.67 1.32
C LYS A 207 -13.84 7.52 0.98
N ARG A 208 -12.59 7.64 1.40
CA ARG A 208 -11.57 6.60 1.21
C ARG A 208 -11.13 6.05 2.56
N LEU A 209 -10.85 4.77 2.63
CA LEU A 209 -10.18 4.12 3.75
C LEU A 209 -8.77 3.74 3.28
N ILE A 210 -7.76 4.34 3.87
CA ILE A 210 -6.36 4.18 3.48
C ILE A 210 -5.60 3.47 4.59
N ALA A 211 -4.89 2.40 4.25
CA ALA A 211 -4.02 1.66 5.14
C ALA A 211 -2.57 1.72 4.61
N PRO A 212 -1.59 2.18 5.42
CA PRO A 212 -0.19 2.15 5.02
C PRO A 212 0.30 0.71 4.95
N LEU A 213 1.09 0.38 3.93
CA LEU A 213 1.73 -0.92 3.78
C LEU A 213 3.22 -0.81 4.08
N TYR A 214 3.72 -1.68 4.95
CA TYR A 214 5.11 -1.69 5.38
C TYR A 214 5.87 -2.90 4.84
N ARG A 215 7.11 -2.65 4.43
CA ARG A 215 8.11 -3.68 4.14
C ARG A 215 9.36 -3.37 4.94
N ASN A 216 9.80 -4.30 5.79
CA ASN A 216 10.99 -4.10 6.65
C ASN A 216 10.97 -2.74 7.37
N GLU A 217 9.87 -2.41 8.03
CA GLU A 217 9.62 -1.16 8.77
C GLU A 217 9.55 0.14 7.93
N SER A 218 9.83 0.07 6.65
CA SER A 218 9.66 1.19 5.73
C SER A 218 8.29 1.14 5.05
N ILE A 219 7.66 2.28 4.83
CA ILE A 219 6.40 2.34 4.10
C ILE A 219 6.69 2.00 2.63
N PHE A 220 6.07 0.91 2.17
CA PHE A 220 6.15 0.45 0.79
C PHE A 220 5.15 1.17 -0.12
N GLY A 221 3.96 1.44 0.38
CA GLY A 221 2.87 2.02 -0.37
C GLY A 221 1.61 2.11 0.48
N THR A 222 0.46 2.17 -0.17
CA THR A 222 -0.83 2.26 0.49
C THR A 222 -1.84 1.27 -0.10
N LEU A 223 -2.66 0.71 0.76
CA LEU A 223 -3.87 0.00 0.42
C LEU A 223 -5.03 0.99 0.54
N ALA A 224 -5.84 1.15 -0.48
CA ALA A 224 -6.95 2.08 -0.48
C ALA A 224 -8.25 1.44 -0.94
N LEU A 225 -9.32 1.70 -0.21
CA LEU A 225 -10.69 1.41 -0.59
C LEU A 225 -11.45 2.71 -0.79
N SER A 226 -12.49 2.69 -1.59
CA SER A 226 -13.39 3.83 -1.78
C SER A 226 -14.84 3.37 -1.61
N ASP A 227 -15.68 4.18 -0.99
CA ASP A 227 -17.09 3.87 -0.67
C ASP A 227 -18.01 3.92 -1.92
N VAL A 228 -17.57 3.27 -3.00
CA VAL A 228 -18.28 3.30 -4.29
C VAL A 228 -19.45 2.32 -4.34
N SER A 229 -19.36 1.19 -3.70
CA SER A 229 -20.39 0.15 -3.67
C SER A 229 -21.27 0.21 -2.43
N ALA A 230 -20.67 0.54 -1.27
CA ALA A 230 -21.36 0.64 0.01
C ALA A 230 -20.63 1.65 0.93
N GLU A 231 -21.35 2.22 1.88
CA GLU A 231 -20.73 3.01 2.95
C GLU A 231 -19.86 2.13 3.83
N PHE A 232 -18.75 2.70 4.34
CA PHE A 232 -17.87 1.98 5.23
C PHE A 232 -18.51 1.68 6.57
N THR A 233 -18.34 0.46 7.01
CA THR A 233 -18.80 -0.04 8.29
C THR A 233 -17.62 -0.33 9.22
N PRO A 234 -17.83 -0.41 10.56
CA PRO A 234 -16.80 -0.82 11.48
C PRO A 234 -16.21 -2.20 11.18
N GLY A 235 -17.02 -3.15 10.73
CA GLY A 235 -16.55 -4.49 10.34
C GLY A 235 -15.69 -4.45 9.10
N GLU A 236 -16.02 -3.64 8.09
CA GLU A 236 -15.18 -3.48 6.90
C GLU A 236 -13.84 -2.83 7.25
N TYR A 237 -13.82 -1.84 8.17
CA TYR A 237 -12.57 -1.27 8.69
C TYR A 237 -11.66 -2.36 9.30
N LEU A 238 -12.24 -3.24 10.12
CA LEU A 238 -11.49 -4.34 10.75
C LEU A 238 -11.01 -5.38 9.73
N ASN A 239 -11.80 -5.66 8.70
CA ASN A 239 -11.36 -6.51 7.58
C ASN A 239 -10.16 -5.89 6.87
N VAL A 240 -10.14 -4.57 6.67
CA VAL A 240 -8.99 -3.86 6.08
C VAL A 240 -7.74 -3.98 6.95
N VAL A 241 -7.85 -3.89 8.28
CA VAL A 241 -6.72 -4.11 9.21
C VAL A 241 -6.11 -5.51 9.03
N GLN A 242 -6.95 -6.53 8.88
CA GLN A 242 -6.49 -7.91 8.65
C GLN A 242 -5.86 -8.08 7.26
N ILE A 243 -6.49 -7.53 6.23
CA ILE A 243 -5.98 -7.56 4.86
C ILE A 243 -4.63 -6.84 4.78
N GLN A 244 -4.47 -5.70 5.44
CA GLN A 244 -3.20 -5.00 5.55
C GLN A 244 -2.10 -5.92 6.06
N THR A 245 -2.37 -6.66 7.14
CA THR A 245 -1.40 -7.62 7.72
C THR A 245 -1.03 -8.73 6.72
N PHE A 246 -2.01 -9.29 6.02
CA PHE A 246 -1.75 -10.34 5.01
C PHE A 246 -0.96 -9.81 3.82
N ILE A 247 -1.28 -8.63 3.34
CA ILE A 247 -0.56 -8.00 2.22
C ILE A 247 0.89 -7.67 2.64
N GLU A 248 1.10 -7.14 3.85
CA GLU A 248 2.45 -6.89 4.38
C GLU A 248 3.28 -8.19 4.46
N GLN A 249 2.69 -9.29 4.94
CA GLN A 249 3.35 -10.60 4.94
C GLN A 249 3.67 -11.07 3.51
N ALA A 250 2.73 -10.96 2.59
CA ALA A 250 2.94 -11.34 1.20
C ALA A 250 4.06 -10.53 0.54
N ILE A 251 4.10 -9.22 0.76
CA ILE A 251 5.13 -8.31 0.22
C ILE A 251 6.54 -8.66 0.72
N GLN A 252 6.69 -9.16 1.94
CA GLN A 252 7.99 -9.56 2.47
C GLN A 252 8.60 -10.77 1.72
N HIS A 253 7.74 -11.66 1.23
CA HIS A 253 8.16 -12.90 0.57
C HIS A 253 8.16 -12.83 -0.96
N THR A 254 7.55 -11.81 -1.55
CA THR A 254 7.46 -11.68 -3.00
C THR A 254 8.60 -10.87 -3.59
N THR A 255 9.14 -11.35 -4.70
CA THR A 255 10.09 -10.61 -5.55
C THR A 255 9.38 -9.73 -6.59
N GLU A 256 8.07 -9.89 -6.78
CA GLU A 256 7.29 -9.16 -7.80
C GLU A 256 7.45 -7.65 -7.69
N PHE A 257 7.63 -7.11 -6.48
CA PHE A 257 7.78 -5.68 -6.23
C PHE A 257 9.22 -5.21 -6.03
N ALA A 258 10.19 -6.13 -5.98
CA ALA A 258 11.59 -5.71 -5.97
C ALA A 258 11.95 -4.89 -7.23
N PHE A 259 11.15 -5.04 -8.29
CA PHE A 259 11.39 -4.45 -9.59
C PHE A 259 10.30 -3.50 -10.09
N SER A 260 9.06 -3.57 -9.57
CA SER A 260 7.96 -2.68 -9.98
C SER A 260 7.98 -1.33 -9.27
N SER A 261 8.65 -1.20 -8.14
CA SER A 261 8.82 0.05 -7.41
C SER A 261 9.78 1.06 -8.09
N LYS A 262 10.19 0.80 -9.32
CA LYS A 262 11.09 1.66 -10.09
C LYS A 262 10.38 2.56 -11.11
N HIS A 263 9.12 2.87 -10.89
CA HIS A 263 8.58 4.09 -11.46
C HIS A 263 9.31 5.27 -10.83
N MET A 264 9.73 6.18 -11.67
CA MET A 264 10.40 7.39 -11.22
C MET A 264 9.49 8.15 -10.24
N PRO A 265 9.96 8.47 -9.03
CA PRO A 265 9.17 9.28 -8.10
C PRO A 265 8.74 10.58 -8.75
N TRP A 266 7.49 10.99 -8.51
CA TRP A 266 6.96 12.23 -9.08
C TRP A 266 7.89 13.42 -8.87
N TYR A 267 8.41 13.61 -7.67
CA TYR A 267 9.31 14.73 -7.37
C TYR A 267 10.63 14.66 -8.15
N ILE A 268 11.18 13.45 -8.40
CA ILE A 268 12.34 13.27 -9.27
C ILE A 268 11.99 13.63 -10.72
N GLU A 269 10.83 13.18 -11.20
CA GLU A 269 10.35 13.50 -12.54
C GLU A 269 10.15 15.00 -12.73
N GLN A 270 9.55 15.70 -11.74
CA GLN A 270 9.38 17.16 -11.82
C GLN A 270 10.73 17.88 -11.81
N LEU A 271 11.69 17.43 -10.97
CA LEU A 271 13.04 17.98 -10.98
C LEU A 271 13.74 17.76 -12.33
N ILE A 272 13.64 16.57 -12.91
CA ILE A 272 14.20 16.29 -14.25
C ILE A 272 13.56 17.20 -15.31
N ARG A 273 12.28 17.51 -15.20
CA ARG A 273 11.56 18.45 -16.08
C ARG A 273 11.86 19.93 -15.80
N GLY A 274 12.70 20.25 -14.82
CA GLY A 274 13.06 21.62 -14.44
C GLY A 274 11.93 22.39 -13.76
N LYS A 275 10.96 21.68 -13.14
CA LYS A 275 9.88 22.33 -12.40
C LYS A 275 10.28 22.56 -10.95
N GLU A 276 9.87 23.71 -10.41
CA GLU A 276 10.04 24.03 -9.00
C GLU A 276 9.15 23.17 -8.13
N ILE A 277 9.68 22.67 -7.03
CA ILE A 277 8.99 21.89 -6.01
C ILE A 277 9.18 22.58 -4.67
N ASN A 278 8.15 22.57 -3.82
CA ASN A 278 8.30 23.02 -2.45
C ASN A 278 9.41 22.23 -1.75
N GLN A 279 10.40 22.94 -1.22
CA GLN A 279 11.62 22.34 -0.67
C GLN A 279 11.34 21.41 0.52
N GLU A 280 10.39 21.75 1.39
CA GLU A 280 10.05 20.89 2.54
C GLU A 280 9.49 19.55 2.09
N VAL A 281 8.56 19.56 1.11
CA VAL A 281 8.00 18.35 0.50
C VAL A 281 9.07 17.53 -0.21
N LEU A 282 9.95 18.21 -0.94
CA LEU A 282 11.05 17.57 -1.65
C LEU A 282 12.00 16.85 -0.68
N PHE A 283 12.55 17.57 0.31
CA PHE A 283 13.51 16.99 1.24
C PHE A 283 12.91 15.90 2.12
N PHE A 284 11.66 16.04 2.51
CA PHE A 284 10.94 14.99 3.22
C PHE A 284 10.89 13.68 2.40
N ASN A 285 10.50 13.76 1.13
CA ASN A 285 10.42 12.59 0.26
C ASN A 285 11.80 12.00 -0.08
N LEU A 286 12.78 12.84 -0.27
CA LEU A 286 14.16 12.44 -0.53
C LEU A 286 14.77 11.66 0.65
N ALA A 287 14.63 12.18 1.87
CA ALA A 287 15.14 11.52 3.07
C ALA A 287 14.56 10.11 3.26
N ARG A 288 13.29 9.92 2.91
CA ARG A 288 12.63 8.60 2.98
C ARG A 288 13.13 7.60 1.94
N ASN A 289 13.68 8.08 0.84
CA ASN A 289 14.24 7.24 -0.23
C ASN A 289 15.76 7.10 -0.15
N GLY A 290 16.34 7.30 1.03
CA GLY A 290 17.77 7.13 1.27
C GLY A 290 18.66 8.27 0.75
N PHE A 291 18.06 9.40 0.35
CA PHE A 291 18.82 10.58 -0.03
C PHE A 291 19.49 11.22 1.19
N ILE A 292 20.78 11.42 1.11
CA ILE A 292 21.56 12.07 2.16
C ILE A 292 21.88 13.51 1.69
N LYS A 293 21.27 14.50 2.33
CA LYS A 293 21.28 15.92 1.95
C LYS A 293 22.70 16.52 1.75
N GLU A 294 23.70 15.95 2.37
CA GLU A 294 25.07 16.49 2.40
C GLU A 294 26.05 15.75 1.48
N LYS A 295 25.54 14.90 0.58
CA LYS A 295 26.37 14.19 -0.39
C LYS A 295 26.36 14.86 -1.77
N LYS A 296 27.39 14.58 -2.55
CA LYS A 296 27.42 14.91 -3.97
C LYS A 296 26.68 13.85 -4.76
N TYR A 297 26.06 14.27 -5.83
CA TYR A 297 25.28 13.43 -6.73
C TYR A 297 25.78 13.57 -8.15
N PHE A 298 25.45 12.59 -8.98
CA PHE A 298 25.58 12.67 -10.43
C PHE A 298 24.54 11.77 -11.10
N VAL A 299 24.26 12.01 -12.37
CA VAL A 299 23.24 11.32 -13.12
C VAL A 299 23.87 10.43 -14.17
N TRP A 300 23.38 9.19 -14.24
CA TRP A 300 23.59 8.31 -15.36
C TRP A 300 22.32 8.26 -16.20
N THR A 301 22.47 8.39 -17.52
CA THR A 301 21.37 8.13 -18.45
C THR A 301 21.78 7.02 -19.42
N PHE A 302 20.98 5.97 -19.47
CA PHE A 302 21.21 4.82 -20.35
C PHE A 302 20.18 4.81 -21.47
N GLN A 303 20.62 4.49 -22.66
CA GLN A 303 19.77 4.39 -23.85
C GLN A 303 20.16 3.16 -24.67
N LYS A 304 19.18 2.62 -25.43
CA LYS A 304 19.37 1.50 -26.33
C LYS A 304 19.63 2.00 -27.76
N ASP A 305 20.40 1.26 -28.53
CA ASP A 305 20.78 1.66 -29.90
C ASP A 305 19.61 1.49 -30.89
N SER A 306 18.77 0.48 -30.68
CA SER A 306 17.61 0.21 -31.53
C SER A 306 16.36 -0.07 -30.70
N ALA A 307 15.19 0.17 -31.28
CA ALA A 307 13.91 -0.19 -30.70
C ALA A 307 13.67 -1.72 -30.66
N ASP A 308 14.45 -2.49 -31.42
CA ASP A 308 14.28 -3.93 -31.51
C ASP A 308 14.76 -4.68 -30.26
N GLY A 309 14.09 -5.78 -29.92
CA GLY A 309 14.42 -6.64 -28.80
C GLY A 309 13.76 -6.23 -27.47
N PRO A 310 14.26 -6.72 -26.31
CA PRO A 310 13.61 -6.53 -25.02
C PRO A 310 13.53 -5.05 -24.61
N SER A 311 12.46 -4.68 -23.94
CA SER A 311 12.26 -3.32 -23.44
C SER A 311 13.41 -2.89 -22.53
N ILE A 312 13.85 -1.63 -22.65
CA ILE A 312 14.97 -1.08 -21.87
C ILE A 312 14.79 -1.24 -20.35
N LYS A 313 13.56 -1.16 -19.87
CA LYS A 313 13.22 -1.36 -18.45
C LYS A 313 13.64 -2.73 -17.90
N ASN A 314 13.77 -3.74 -18.75
CA ASN A 314 14.18 -5.09 -18.35
C ASN A 314 15.64 -5.15 -17.91
N PHE A 315 16.44 -4.15 -18.25
CA PHE A 315 17.87 -4.04 -17.88
C PHE A 315 18.08 -3.30 -16.55
N ILE A 316 17.04 -2.66 -15.98
CA ILE A 316 17.12 -1.95 -14.70
C ILE A 316 17.71 -2.80 -13.59
N PRO A 317 17.28 -4.09 -13.39
CA PRO A 317 17.83 -4.93 -12.33
C PRO A 317 19.35 -5.16 -12.47
N ASN A 318 19.80 -5.41 -13.68
CA ASN A 318 21.22 -5.68 -13.97
C ASN A 318 22.08 -4.44 -13.72
N ILE A 319 21.63 -3.27 -14.19
CA ILE A 319 22.33 -2.00 -13.97
C ILE A 319 22.32 -1.63 -12.49
N SER A 320 21.19 -1.79 -11.81
CA SER A 320 21.05 -1.58 -10.37
C SER A 320 22.02 -2.45 -9.57
N TYR A 321 22.15 -3.72 -9.93
CA TYR A 321 23.10 -4.65 -9.30
C TYR A 321 24.56 -4.26 -9.56
N LEU A 322 24.90 -3.94 -10.83
CA LEU A 322 26.25 -3.56 -11.23
C LEU A 322 26.73 -2.28 -10.52
N LEU A 323 25.85 -1.29 -10.40
CA LEU A 323 26.13 0.00 -9.77
C LEU A 323 25.78 0.05 -8.29
N ASN A 324 25.17 -1.01 -7.74
CA ASN A 324 24.64 -1.01 -6.38
C ASN A 324 23.78 0.23 -6.08
N LEU A 325 22.86 0.56 -7.01
CA LEU A 325 22.01 1.75 -6.95
C LEU A 325 20.57 1.42 -6.61
N GLU A 326 20.01 2.19 -5.69
CA GLU A 326 18.58 2.16 -5.36
C GLU A 326 17.76 3.12 -6.24
N MET A 327 18.33 4.28 -6.58
CA MET A 327 17.65 5.33 -7.35
C MET A 327 17.94 5.19 -8.84
N ILE A 328 17.28 4.22 -9.47
CA ILE A 328 17.36 3.94 -10.89
C ILE A 328 15.95 3.74 -11.44
N TYR A 329 15.59 4.46 -12.48
CA TYR A 329 14.22 4.61 -12.95
C TYR A 329 14.11 4.49 -14.46
N ASN A 330 12.95 4.01 -14.94
CA ASN A 330 12.58 4.16 -16.34
C ASN A 330 11.99 5.55 -16.57
N TYR A 331 12.54 6.29 -17.51
CA TYR A 331 12.04 7.61 -17.93
C TYR A 331 11.94 7.66 -19.44
N SER A 332 10.71 7.66 -19.95
CA SER A 332 10.44 7.47 -21.39
C SER A 332 11.11 6.19 -21.90
N ASP A 333 11.94 6.27 -22.92
CA ASP A 333 12.70 5.14 -23.50
C ASP A 333 14.14 5.08 -23.00
N GLN A 334 14.40 5.61 -21.79
CA GLN A 334 15.72 5.65 -21.18
C GLN A 334 15.67 5.15 -19.74
N ILE A 335 16.80 4.72 -19.22
CA ILE A 335 17.00 4.49 -17.79
C ILE A 335 17.78 5.67 -17.23
N VAL A 336 17.25 6.29 -16.19
CA VAL A 336 17.91 7.38 -15.47
C VAL A 336 18.24 6.90 -14.06
N ALA A 337 19.50 7.05 -13.65
CA ALA A 337 19.93 6.73 -12.31
C ALA A 337 20.59 7.94 -11.65
N VAL A 338 20.27 8.15 -10.37
CA VAL A 338 20.90 9.19 -9.55
C VAL A 338 21.81 8.49 -8.55
N ASP A 339 23.09 8.77 -8.65
CA ASP A 339 24.13 8.11 -7.87
C ASP A 339 24.72 9.06 -6.81
N GLN A 340 24.91 8.56 -5.60
CA GLN A 340 25.52 9.27 -4.47
C GLN A 340 26.89 8.74 -4.11
N ASN A 341 27.36 7.69 -4.79
CA ASN A 341 28.64 7.07 -4.51
C ASN A 341 29.73 7.64 -5.43
N LEU A 342 30.50 8.59 -4.91
CA LEU A 342 31.59 9.21 -5.64
C LEU A 342 32.68 8.23 -6.08
N GLU A 343 32.81 7.06 -5.45
CA GLU A 343 33.74 6.03 -5.91
C GLU A 343 33.36 5.53 -7.31
N HIS A 344 32.08 5.60 -7.67
CA HIS A 344 31.61 5.22 -9.00
C HIS A 344 32.00 6.25 -10.08
N TYR A 345 32.14 7.51 -9.69
CA TYR A 345 32.37 8.63 -10.62
C TYR A 345 33.70 8.53 -11.38
N HIS A 346 34.75 7.93 -10.79
CA HIS A 346 36.09 7.80 -11.38
C HIS A 346 36.59 6.35 -11.41
N ASN A 347 35.73 5.36 -11.21
CA ASN A 347 36.13 3.96 -11.11
C ASN A 347 36.28 3.31 -12.48
N LEU A 348 37.50 3.30 -13.01
CA LEU A 348 37.83 2.67 -14.30
C LEU A 348 37.46 1.18 -14.38
N THR A 349 37.53 0.46 -13.26
CA THR A 349 37.17 -0.97 -13.21
C THR A 349 35.65 -1.15 -13.34
N LEU A 350 34.88 -0.32 -12.65
CA LEU A 350 33.42 -0.30 -12.76
C LEU A 350 32.99 0.11 -14.18
N TYR A 351 33.63 1.13 -14.73
CA TYR A 351 33.42 1.58 -16.09
C TYR A 351 33.64 0.45 -17.12
N LYS A 352 34.76 -0.30 -17.01
CA LYS A 352 35.05 -1.45 -17.88
C LYS A 352 33.98 -2.56 -17.74
N LYS A 353 33.55 -2.88 -16.51
CA LYS A 353 32.48 -3.88 -16.29
C LYS A 353 31.17 -3.43 -16.92
N MET A 354 30.82 -2.18 -16.72
CA MET A 354 29.63 -1.57 -17.27
C MET A 354 29.66 -1.58 -18.80
N THR A 355 30.76 -1.12 -19.39
CA THR A 355 30.99 -1.11 -20.82
C THR A 355 30.84 -2.49 -21.46
N ASN A 356 31.40 -3.53 -20.85
CA ASN A 356 31.26 -4.90 -21.33
C ASN A 356 29.80 -5.38 -21.31
N PHE A 357 29.08 -5.10 -20.23
CA PHE A 357 27.66 -5.42 -20.12
C PHE A 357 26.81 -4.67 -21.15
N LEU A 358 27.02 -3.36 -21.28
CA LEU A 358 26.25 -2.51 -22.20
C LEU A 358 26.48 -2.86 -23.66
N ASN A 359 27.71 -3.23 -24.04
CA ASN A 359 28.04 -3.71 -25.39
C ASN A 359 27.24 -4.98 -25.75
N GLN A 360 27.11 -5.92 -24.80
CA GLN A 360 26.33 -7.15 -25.00
C GLN A 360 24.82 -6.86 -25.16
N CYS A 361 24.36 -5.76 -24.56
CA CYS A 361 22.94 -5.35 -24.59
C CYS A 361 22.63 -4.31 -25.69
N HIS A 362 23.61 -3.90 -26.48
CA HIS A 362 23.48 -2.80 -27.45
C HIS A 362 22.97 -1.51 -26.79
N MET A 363 23.54 -1.20 -25.62
CA MET A 363 23.20 -0.02 -24.82
C MET A 363 24.42 0.85 -24.61
N TYR A 364 24.17 2.10 -24.27
CA TYR A 364 25.19 3.08 -23.94
C TYR A 364 24.70 4.04 -22.87
N PHE A 365 25.61 4.80 -22.30
CA PHE A 365 25.30 5.75 -21.26
C PHE A 365 26.02 7.10 -21.42
N GLY A 366 25.38 8.12 -20.88
CA GLY A 366 25.98 9.42 -20.59
C GLY A 366 26.00 9.67 -19.09
N GLN A 367 27.06 10.31 -18.59
CA GLN A 367 27.21 10.66 -17.19
C GLN A 367 27.31 12.18 -17.05
N SER A 368 26.60 12.76 -16.07
CA SER A 368 26.69 14.19 -15.74
C SER A 368 27.95 14.53 -14.95
N MET A 369 28.20 15.82 -14.75
CA MET A 369 29.08 16.30 -13.67
C MET A 369 28.45 16.05 -12.30
N CYS A 370 29.30 16.06 -11.25
CA CYS A 370 28.82 16.02 -9.88
C CYS A 370 28.17 17.35 -9.48
N PHE A 371 27.11 17.27 -8.69
CA PHE A 371 26.39 18.40 -8.11
C PHE A 371 26.09 18.15 -6.62
N GLU A 372 25.85 19.21 -5.86
CA GLU A 372 25.63 19.14 -4.41
C GLU A 372 24.16 19.38 -4.02
N ASN A 373 23.46 20.17 -4.82
CA ASN A 373 22.07 20.49 -4.55
C ASN A 373 21.15 19.71 -5.48
N ILE A 374 20.26 18.91 -4.91
CA ILE A 374 19.30 18.08 -5.68
C ILE A 374 18.41 18.90 -6.62
N THR A 375 18.20 20.19 -6.35
CA THR A 375 17.46 21.08 -7.26
C THR A 375 18.17 21.30 -8.59
N GLU A 376 19.46 20.96 -8.68
CA GLU A 376 20.27 21.02 -9.92
C GLU A 376 20.09 19.75 -10.78
N LEU A 377 19.22 18.81 -10.36
CA LEU A 377 18.99 17.54 -11.05
C LEU A 377 18.63 17.71 -12.53
N HIS A 378 17.86 18.75 -12.87
CA HIS A 378 17.57 19.09 -14.27
C HIS A 378 18.84 19.34 -15.08
N THR A 379 19.69 20.20 -14.57
CA THR A 379 20.97 20.53 -15.24
C THR A 379 21.84 19.29 -15.40
N ALA A 380 21.97 18.49 -14.34
CA ALA A 380 22.74 17.25 -14.38
C ALA A 380 22.13 16.23 -15.39
N PHE A 381 20.81 16.10 -15.41
CA PHE A 381 20.14 15.26 -16.42
C PHE A 381 20.45 15.76 -17.84
N MET A 382 20.33 17.05 -18.11
CA MET A 382 20.67 17.63 -19.41
C MET A 382 22.14 17.40 -19.79
N GLN A 383 23.07 17.52 -18.85
CA GLN A 383 24.48 17.18 -19.08
C GLN A 383 24.66 15.72 -19.49
N SER A 384 23.98 14.79 -18.81
CA SER A 384 24.05 13.36 -19.16
C SER A 384 23.46 13.08 -20.54
N GLN A 385 22.40 13.81 -20.96
CA GLN A 385 21.81 13.72 -22.30
C GLN A 385 22.76 14.26 -23.37
N ILE A 386 23.41 15.38 -23.10
CA ILE A 386 24.42 15.97 -24.00
C ILE A 386 25.59 15.00 -24.18
N ALA A 387 26.10 14.42 -23.08
CA ALA A 387 27.15 13.41 -23.13
C ALA A 387 26.70 12.23 -24.03
N LEU A 388 25.49 11.72 -23.80
CA LEU A 388 24.92 10.63 -24.56
C LEU A 388 24.84 10.95 -26.08
N SER A 389 24.49 12.17 -26.44
CA SER A 389 24.36 12.62 -27.83
C SER A 389 25.71 12.81 -28.55
N GLN A 390 26.76 13.09 -27.80
CA GLN A 390 28.12 13.38 -28.34
C GLN A 390 29.02 12.13 -28.41
N ARG A 391 28.54 10.97 -28.02
CA ARG A 391 29.31 9.72 -28.09
C ARG A 391 29.78 9.43 -29.52
N LYS A 392 31.03 9.03 -29.68
CA LYS A 392 31.60 8.71 -30.99
C LYS A 392 31.44 7.23 -31.33
N LYS A 393 31.96 6.31 -30.55
CA LYS A 393 31.88 4.84 -30.74
C LYS A 393 31.96 4.08 -29.41
N GLU A 394 32.17 4.78 -28.31
CA GLU A 394 32.26 4.14 -26.99
C GLU A 394 30.88 3.96 -26.35
N PRO A 395 30.69 2.91 -25.58
CA PRO A 395 29.42 2.63 -24.92
C PRO A 395 29.07 3.58 -23.79
N GLY A 396 30.02 4.43 -23.36
CA GLY A 396 29.78 5.41 -22.31
C GLY A 396 30.72 6.61 -22.40
N ILE A 397 30.20 7.78 -22.01
CA ILE A 397 30.96 9.03 -22.01
C ILE A 397 30.51 9.92 -20.86
N SER A 398 31.47 10.58 -20.20
CA SER A 398 31.21 11.61 -19.19
C SER A 398 31.07 12.98 -19.82
N PHE A 399 30.16 13.82 -19.30
CA PHE A 399 30.05 15.21 -19.75
C PHE A 399 31.34 15.99 -19.51
N LEU A 400 32.10 15.65 -18.47
CA LEU A 400 33.39 16.26 -18.22
C LEU A 400 34.41 16.06 -19.38
N GLU A 401 34.35 14.89 -20.03
CA GLU A 401 35.25 14.57 -21.14
C GLU A 401 34.93 15.38 -22.40
N ILE A 402 33.65 15.71 -22.61
CA ILE A 402 33.20 16.48 -23.78
C ILE A 402 33.07 17.97 -23.52
N LEU A 403 33.23 18.40 -22.28
CA LEU A 403 33.03 19.81 -21.86
C LEU A 403 33.87 20.80 -22.71
N PRO A 404 35.14 20.56 -23.01
CA PRO A 404 35.92 21.48 -23.83
C PRO A 404 35.33 21.64 -25.24
N GLU A 405 34.99 20.55 -25.91
CA GLU A 405 34.37 20.57 -27.26
C GLU A 405 32.97 21.23 -27.23
N TYR A 406 32.20 20.99 -26.17
CA TYR A 406 30.89 21.58 -25.96
C TYR A 406 30.95 23.09 -25.80
N LEU A 407 31.86 23.58 -24.97
CA LEU A 407 32.05 25.02 -24.74
C LEU A 407 32.50 25.74 -26.03
N VAL A 408 33.41 25.15 -26.79
CA VAL A 408 33.83 25.72 -28.07
C VAL A 408 32.66 25.84 -29.03
N LYS A 409 31.85 24.79 -29.16
CA LYS A 409 30.64 24.86 -30.03
C LYS A 409 29.63 25.90 -29.56
N THR A 410 29.41 26.02 -28.24
CA THR A 410 28.35 26.93 -27.70
C THR A 410 28.77 28.40 -27.72
N LEU A 411 30.09 28.68 -27.63
CA LEU A 411 30.61 30.05 -27.62
C LEU A 411 30.86 30.61 -29.02
N PHE A 412 31.01 29.77 -30.06
CA PHE A 412 31.36 30.18 -31.42
C PHE A 412 30.26 29.86 -32.46
N THR A 413 29.05 29.38 -32.02
CA THR A 413 27.82 29.36 -32.79
C THR A 413 26.85 30.44 -32.32
#